data_4951d755c55f07c7ad1c7c4f9c21b791
#
_entry.id   4951d755c55f07c7ad1c7c4f9c21b791
#
_cell.length_a   1.000
_cell.length_b   1.000
_cell.length_c   1.000
_cell.angle_alpha   90.00
_cell.angle_beta   90.00
_cell.angle_gamma   90.00
#
_symmetry.space_group_name_H-M   'P 1'
#
loop_
_entity.id
_entity.type
_entity.pdbx_description
1 polymer ?
#
loop_
_entity_poly.entity_id
_entity_poly.type
_entity_poly.pdbx_seq_one_letter_code
_entity_poly.pdbx_strand_id
1 'polypeptide(L)'
;NNRVEIAREGLDAAIRFGDGQWPGVEAYHIMDAPMAPLCSPNLDIQTPADMRKHTLLRSYRADEWSAWFAQAGEACPSLTGPVLDSSLGLADVAAEGFGIALLPVSMFEHHLFSGRLVRPFATTVTLGSYWLTVPKDRRITSAAKMLLDWMQNEAGDHQRGE
;
A
#
# COMPACT_ATOMS: atom_id res chain seq x y z
N ASN A 1 -3.52 -12.76 6.88
CA ASN A 1 -4.15 -12.65 5.56
C ASN A 1 -5.36 -13.57 5.50
N ASN A 2 -6.42 -13.19 6.25
CA ASN A 2 -7.69 -13.87 6.13
C ASN A 2 -8.16 -13.66 4.69
N ARG A 3 -8.23 -14.76 3.92
CA ARG A 3 -8.96 -14.78 2.68
C ARG A 3 -10.43 -14.50 3.03
N VAL A 4 -10.82 -13.24 2.93
CA VAL A 4 -12.23 -12.87 3.01
C VAL A 4 -12.93 -13.61 1.88
N GLU A 5 -13.67 -14.65 2.22
CA GLU A 5 -14.54 -15.35 1.29
C GLU A 5 -15.84 -14.54 1.21
N ILE A 6 -15.87 -13.57 0.27
CA ILE A 6 -16.97 -12.62 0.07
C ILE A 6 -18.33 -13.33 0.14
N ALA A 7 -18.45 -14.48 -0.53
CA ALA A 7 -19.68 -15.27 -0.57
C ALA A 7 -20.07 -15.88 0.79
N ARG A 8 -19.08 -16.31 1.59
CA ARG A 8 -19.31 -16.91 2.92
C ARG A 8 -19.69 -15.90 3.98
N GLU A 9 -19.17 -14.68 3.85
CA GLU A 9 -19.41 -13.60 4.80
C GLU A 9 -20.65 -12.77 4.46
N GLY A 10 -21.38 -13.14 3.39
CA GLY A 10 -22.59 -12.44 2.97
C GLY A 10 -22.33 -11.04 2.41
N LEU A 11 -21.10 -10.77 2.00
CA LEU A 11 -20.70 -9.48 1.41
C LEU A 11 -21.03 -9.46 -0.08
N ASP A 12 -21.40 -8.29 -0.60
CA ASP A 12 -21.64 -8.05 -2.03
C ASP A 12 -20.34 -7.83 -2.80
N ALA A 13 -19.35 -7.20 -2.18
CA ALA A 13 -18.06 -6.89 -2.76
C ALA A 13 -16.97 -6.75 -1.68
N ALA A 14 -15.71 -6.79 -2.08
CA ALA A 14 -14.57 -6.50 -1.21
C ALA A 14 -13.50 -5.72 -1.96
N ILE A 15 -12.83 -4.79 -1.27
CA ILE A 15 -11.65 -4.12 -1.79
C ILE A 15 -10.42 -4.98 -1.45
N ARG A 16 -9.61 -5.28 -2.47
CA ARG A 16 -8.40 -6.08 -2.33
C ARG A 16 -7.21 -5.37 -2.96
N PHE A 17 -6.05 -5.60 -2.39
CA PHE A 17 -4.78 -5.22 -2.98
C PHE A 17 -4.14 -6.44 -3.64
N GLY A 18 -3.59 -6.27 -4.85
CA GLY A 18 -2.87 -7.32 -5.58
C GLY A 18 -2.82 -7.09 -7.09
N ASP A 19 -2.65 -8.17 -7.82
CA ASP A 19 -2.48 -8.20 -9.28
C ASP A 19 -3.81 -8.26 -10.07
N GLY A 20 -4.95 -8.29 -9.38
CA GLY A 20 -6.27 -8.41 -9.99
C GLY A 20 -6.69 -9.86 -10.31
N GLN A 21 -5.85 -10.86 -9.98
CA GLN A 21 -6.10 -12.25 -10.33
C GLN A 21 -6.46 -13.09 -9.10
N TRP A 22 -7.75 -13.23 -8.83
CA TRP A 22 -8.24 -14.10 -7.77
C TRP A 22 -9.26 -15.10 -8.32
N PRO A 23 -9.13 -16.38 -7.99
CA PRO A 23 -10.12 -17.39 -8.38
C PRO A 23 -11.51 -17.06 -7.82
N GLY A 24 -12.54 -17.28 -8.64
CA GLY A 24 -13.94 -17.19 -8.20
C GLY A 24 -14.50 -15.77 -8.08
N VAL A 25 -13.75 -14.71 -8.41
CA VAL A 25 -14.22 -13.33 -8.40
C VAL A 25 -13.95 -12.62 -9.73
N GLU A 26 -14.75 -11.61 -10.03
CA GLU A 26 -14.44 -10.57 -10.99
C GLU A 26 -13.77 -9.42 -10.26
N ALA A 27 -12.71 -8.85 -10.85
CA ALA A 27 -11.94 -7.77 -10.26
C ALA A 27 -12.04 -6.52 -11.14
N TYR A 28 -12.44 -5.42 -10.55
CA TYR A 28 -12.56 -4.11 -11.20
C TYR A 28 -11.45 -3.21 -10.63
N HIS A 29 -10.57 -2.72 -11.51
CA HIS A 29 -9.46 -1.86 -11.11
C HIS A 29 -9.98 -0.54 -10.51
N ILE A 30 -9.43 -0.15 -9.36
CA ILE A 30 -9.73 1.12 -8.71
C ILE A 30 -8.58 2.09 -8.98
N MET A 31 -7.38 1.77 -8.48
CA MET A 31 -6.20 2.62 -8.61
C MET A 31 -4.92 1.82 -8.43
N ASP A 32 -3.84 2.29 -9.04
CA ASP A 32 -2.51 1.81 -8.74
C ASP A 32 -2.07 2.25 -7.34
N ALA A 33 -1.18 1.48 -6.73
CA ALA A 33 -0.69 1.75 -5.40
C ALA A 33 0.85 1.86 -5.38
N PRO A 34 1.41 2.94 -5.93
CA PRO A 34 2.84 3.17 -5.85
C PRO A 34 3.26 3.33 -4.39
N MET A 35 4.23 2.50 -3.98
CA MET A 35 4.73 2.45 -2.60
C MET A 35 6.07 3.18 -2.52
N ALA A 36 6.25 3.95 -1.45
CA ALA A 36 7.50 4.62 -1.11
C ALA A 36 7.86 4.39 0.36
N PRO A 37 9.15 4.50 0.75
CA PRO A 37 9.53 4.59 2.14
C PRO A 37 8.91 5.82 2.79
N LEU A 38 8.20 5.62 3.89
CA LEU A 38 7.67 6.67 4.74
C LEU A 38 8.21 6.48 6.16
N CYS A 39 8.57 7.58 6.82
CA CYS A 39 9.15 7.54 8.16
C CYS A 39 8.85 8.83 8.93
N SER A 40 9.17 8.82 10.22
CA SER A 40 9.16 10.04 11.05
C SER A 40 10.14 11.09 10.49
N PRO A 41 9.81 12.40 10.50
CA PRO A 41 10.73 13.47 10.13
C PRO A 41 11.96 13.55 11.05
N ASN A 42 11.94 12.89 12.18
CA ASN A 42 13.06 12.86 13.14
C ASN A 42 14.17 11.86 12.75
N LEU A 43 13.97 11.02 11.74
CA LEU A 43 15.00 10.10 11.26
C LEU A 43 15.93 10.82 10.27
N ASP A 44 17.23 10.76 10.51
CA ASP A 44 18.24 11.33 9.61
C ASP A 44 18.52 10.34 8.45
N ILE A 45 17.85 10.58 7.32
CA ILE A 45 17.93 9.76 6.12
C ILE A 45 18.16 10.68 4.92
N GLN A 46 19.37 10.67 4.36
CA GLN A 46 19.75 11.50 3.23
C GLN A 46 19.87 10.67 1.94
N THR A 47 20.26 9.41 2.05
CA THR A 47 20.46 8.49 0.94
C THR A 47 19.73 7.16 1.20
N PRO A 48 19.38 6.38 0.16
CA PRO A 48 18.82 5.04 0.35
C PRO A 48 19.72 4.12 1.18
N ALA A 49 21.06 4.31 1.11
CA ALA A 49 22.01 3.55 1.90
C ALA A 49 21.89 3.82 3.41
N ASP A 50 21.46 5.01 3.83
CA ASP A 50 21.27 5.36 5.23
C ASP A 50 20.16 4.53 5.89
N MET A 51 19.18 4.07 5.12
CA MET A 51 18.09 3.24 5.61
C MET A 51 18.57 1.95 6.27
N ARG A 52 19.79 1.49 5.97
CA ARG A 52 20.42 0.33 6.62
C ARG A 52 20.71 0.55 8.11
N LYS A 53 20.74 1.80 8.56
CA LYS A 53 20.95 2.19 9.97
C LYS A 53 19.67 2.15 10.79
N HIS A 54 18.52 1.95 10.13
CA HIS A 54 17.21 1.98 10.73
C HIS A 54 16.48 0.65 10.56
N THR A 55 15.47 0.43 11.39
CA THR A 55 14.61 -0.75 11.27
C THR A 55 13.71 -0.60 10.04
N LEU A 56 13.80 -1.53 9.10
CA LEU A 56 12.85 -1.63 8.00
C LEU A 56 11.64 -2.45 8.48
N LEU A 57 10.51 -1.78 8.64
CA LEU A 57 9.25 -2.41 9.02
C LEU A 57 8.73 -3.23 7.84
N ARG A 58 8.20 -4.42 8.10
CA ARG A 58 7.80 -5.36 7.07
C ARG A 58 6.30 -5.61 7.09
N SER A 59 5.74 -5.84 5.93
CA SER A 59 4.43 -6.45 5.76
C SER A 59 4.59 -7.96 5.47
N TYR A 60 3.48 -8.64 5.19
CA TYR A 60 3.52 -10.04 4.73
C TYR A 60 4.08 -10.22 3.33
N ARG A 61 4.33 -9.15 2.58
CA ARG A 61 4.90 -9.21 1.23
C ARG A 61 6.40 -9.34 1.34
N ALA A 62 6.92 -10.53 1.02
CA ALA A 62 8.33 -10.84 1.23
C ALA A 62 9.29 -9.98 0.38
N ASP A 63 8.84 -9.56 -0.80
CA ASP A 63 9.73 -8.97 -1.83
C ASP A 63 9.62 -7.45 -1.96
N GLU A 64 8.80 -6.78 -1.16
CA GLU A 64 8.50 -5.35 -1.33
C GLU A 64 9.74 -4.47 -1.12
N TRP A 65 10.54 -4.72 -0.08
CA TRP A 65 11.76 -3.98 0.18
C TRP A 65 12.85 -4.26 -0.87
N SER A 66 13.04 -5.53 -1.26
CA SER A 66 14.03 -5.88 -2.28
C SER A 66 13.68 -5.25 -3.63
N ALA A 67 12.40 -5.20 -4.00
CA ALA A 67 11.96 -4.53 -5.20
C ALA A 67 12.22 -3.01 -5.14
N TRP A 68 11.92 -2.36 -4.00
CA TRP A 68 12.18 -0.94 -3.86
C TRP A 68 13.69 -0.60 -3.90
N PHE A 69 14.53 -1.35 -3.18
CA PHE A 69 15.98 -1.13 -3.21
C PHE A 69 16.57 -1.34 -4.61
N ALA A 70 16.10 -2.35 -5.34
CA ALA A 70 16.50 -2.58 -6.73
C ALA A 70 16.14 -1.37 -7.63
N GLN A 71 14.93 -0.81 -7.45
CA GLN A 71 14.51 0.40 -8.18
C GLN A 71 15.33 1.64 -7.78
N ALA A 72 15.79 1.71 -6.54
CA ALA A 72 16.67 2.78 -6.05
C ALA A 72 18.15 2.59 -6.46
N GLY A 73 18.50 1.48 -7.11
CA GLY A 73 19.87 1.16 -7.51
C GLY A 73 20.78 0.70 -6.37
N GLU A 74 20.19 0.22 -5.27
CA GLU A 74 20.91 -0.18 -4.07
C GLU A 74 20.64 -1.65 -3.70
N ALA A 75 21.59 -2.26 -2.99
CA ALA A 75 21.39 -3.60 -2.45
C ALA A 75 20.50 -3.55 -1.22
N CYS A 76 19.46 -4.41 -1.21
CA CYS A 76 18.58 -4.54 -0.05
C CYS A 76 19.35 -5.12 1.15
N PRO A 77 19.29 -4.49 2.33
CA PRO A 77 19.91 -5.05 3.53
C PRO A 77 19.14 -6.28 4.04
N SER A 78 19.73 -6.99 4.99
CA SER A 78 19.02 -8.08 5.68
C SER A 78 17.82 -7.53 6.44
N LEU A 79 16.64 -8.09 6.16
CA LEU A 79 15.37 -7.65 6.73
C LEU A 79 15.11 -8.39 8.06
N THR A 80 15.37 -7.72 9.16
CA THR A 80 15.17 -8.26 10.52
C THR A 80 14.05 -7.56 11.29
N GLY A 81 13.45 -6.50 10.72
CA GLY A 81 12.38 -5.73 11.35
C GLY A 81 11.11 -6.55 11.59
N PRO A 82 10.23 -6.07 12.47
CA PRO A 82 8.96 -6.74 12.76
C PRO A 82 8.05 -6.77 11.53
N VAL A 83 7.19 -7.79 11.48
CA VAL A 83 6.16 -7.94 10.45
C VAL A 83 4.82 -7.52 11.05
N LEU A 84 4.14 -6.58 10.40
CA LEU A 84 2.80 -6.14 10.77
C LEU A 84 1.82 -6.47 9.64
N ASP A 85 0.59 -6.77 10.00
CA ASP A 85 -0.46 -7.18 9.05
C ASP A 85 -1.31 -6.01 8.52
N SER A 86 -1.04 -4.81 9.00
CA SER A 86 -1.79 -3.60 8.66
C SER A 86 -0.88 -2.47 8.20
N SER A 87 -1.17 -1.89 7.03
CA SER A 87 -0.49 -0.67 6.57
C SER A 87 -0.69 0.51 7.52
N LEU A 88 -1.85 0.60 8.19
CA LEU A 88 -2.10 1.61 9.23
C LEU A 88 -1.17 1.41 10.43
N GLY A 89 -1.06 0.17 10.91
CA GLY A 89 -0.12 -0.15 12.00
C GLY A 89 1.33 0.13 11.63
N LEU A 90 1.73 -0.18 10.39
CA LEU A 90 3.07 0.17 9.88
C LEU A 90 3.29 1.68 9.88
N ALA A 91 2.31 2.46 9.42
CA ALA A 91 2.39 3.91 9.39
C ALA A 91 2.51 4.52 10.81
N ASP A 92 1.72 4.02 11.76
CA ASP A 92 1.77 4.48 13.15
C ASP A 92 3.15 4.21 13.78
N VAL A 93 3.68 3.00 13.63
CA VAL A 93 5.01 2.63 14.14
C VAL A 93 6.11 3.48 13.49
N ALA A 94 6.01 3.74 12.17
CA ALA A 94 6.95 4.60 11.46
C ALA A 94 6.86 6.06 11.93
N ALA A 95 5.66 6.59 12.13
CA ALA A 95 5.44 7.96 12.60
C ALA A 95 6.03 8.22 14.00
N GLU A 96 5.99 7.21 14.87
CA GLU A 96 6.61 7.26 16.19
C GLU A 96 8.16 7.11 16.15
N GLY A 97 8.76 6.96 14.96
CA GLY A 97 10.21 6.91 14.77
C GLY A 97 10.84 5.53 15.01
N PHE A 98 10.05 4.47 15.15
CA PHE A 98 10.58 3.11 15.39
C PHE A 98 11.07 2.40 14.13
N GLY A 99 11.01 3.07 12.98
CA GLY A 99 11.54 2.51 11.73
C GLY A 99 10.99 3.20 10.49
N ILE A 100 11.24 2.57 9.35
CA ILE A 100 10.82 3.03 8.03
C ILE A 100 9.83 1.99 7.49
N ALA A 101 8.68 2.43 7.01
CA ALA A 101 7.67 1.58 6.39
C ALA A 101 7.60 1.82 4.88
N LEU A 102 7.43 0.76 4.09
CA LEU A 102 7.14 0.87 2.66
C LEU A 102 5.62 0.85 2.49
N LEU A 103 5.05 1.99 2.11
CA LEU A 103 3.61 2.23 2.14
C LEU A 103 3.10 2.83 0.84
N PRO A 104 1.83 2.53 0.45
CA PRO A 104 1.16 3.21 -0.66
C PRO A 104 1.03 4.71 -0.35
N VAL A 105 1.64 5.57 -1.16
CA VAL A 105 1.73 7.02 -0.89
C VAL A 105 0.35 7.64 -0.75
N SER A 106 -0.56 7.32 -1.67
CA SER A 106 -1.93 7.87 -1.71
C SER A 106 -2.77 7.57 -0.45
N MET A 107 -2.51 6.46 0.25
CA MET A 107 -3.21 6.16 1.50
C MET A 107 -2.80 7.04 2.67
N PHE A 108 -1.62 7.66 2.60
CA PHE A 108 -1.00 8.37 3.72
C PHE A 108 -0.73 9.85 3.43
N GLU A 109 -1.39 10.42 2.42
CA GLU A 109 -1.27 11.84 2.07
C GLU A 109 -1.58 12.77 3.25
N HIS A 110 -2.59 12.46 4.06
CA HIS A 110 -2.89 13.23 5.26
C HIS A 110 -1.73 13.22 6.27
N HIS A 111 -1.03 12.09 6.43
CA HIS A 111 0.15 12.00 7.30
C HIS A 111 1.34 12.78 6.74
N LEU A 112 1.50 12.77 5.41
CA LEU A 112 2.53 13.55 4.72
C LEU A 112 2.23 15.05 4.82
N PHE A 113 0.98 15.46 4.56
CA PHE A 113 0.57 16.86 4.64
C PHE A 113 0.68 17.43 6.06
N SER A 114 0.31 16.65 7.07
CA SER A 114 0.44 17.03 8.48
C SER A 114 1.89 16.99 9.01
N GLY A 115 2.84 16.48 8.23
CA GLY A 115 4.23 16.31 8.65
C GLY A 115 4.43 15.20 9.69
N ARG A 116 3.42 14.37 9.95
CA ARG A 116 3.54 13.22 10.84
C ARG A 116 4.43 12.12 10.24
N LEU A 117 4.38 11.99 8.92
CA LEU A 117 5.31 11.19 8.13
C LEU A 117 5.98 12.07 7.08
N VAL A 118 7.17 11.68 6.66
CA VAL A 118 7.88 12.24 5.51
C VAL A 118 8.20 11.14 4.52
N ARG A 119 8.31 11.51 3.24
CA ARG A 119 8.78 10.67 2.16
C ARG A 119 10.20 11.10 1.78
N PRO A 120 11.25 10.40 2.24
CA PRO A 120 12.63 10.83 2.02
C PRO A 120 13.07 10.71 0.55
N PHE A 121 12.42 9.86 -0.25
CA PHE A 121 12.82 9.62 -1.65
C PHE A 121 11.63 9.67 -2.60
N ALA A 122 11.85 10.21 -3.81
CA ALA A 122 10.85 10.21 -4.88
C ALA A 122 10.64 8.80 -5.49
N THR A 123 11.61 7.89 -5.35
CA THR A 123 11.53 6.53 -5.88
C THR A 123 10.33 5.78 -5.31
N THR A 124 9.54 5.19 -6.21
CA THR A 124 8.41 4.31 -5.86
C THR A 124 8.57 2.95 -6.53
N VAL A 125 7.86 1.97 -5.99
CA VAL A 125 7.68 0.66 -6.59
C VAL A 125 6.19 0.32 -6.62
N THR A 126 5.70 -0.17 -7.75
CA THR A 126 4.30 -0.62 -7.88
C THR A 126 4.29 -2.14 -7.83
N LEU A 127 3.76 -2.69 -6.75
CA LEU A 127 3.69 -4.14 -6.48
C LEU A 127 2.27 -4.69 -6.60
N GLY A 128 1.33 -3.85 -6.93
CA GLY A 128 -0.08 -4.17 -7.09
C GLY A 128 -0.94 -2.92 -7.11
N SER A 129 -2.24 -3.15 -7.29
CA SER A 129 -3.25 -2.11 -7.35
C SER A 129 -4.39 -2.45 -6.39
N TYR A 130 -5.26 -1.49 -6.12
CA TYR A 130 -6.52 -1.73 -5.42
C TYR A 130 -7.61 -2.10 -6.40
N TRP A 131 -8.39 -3.09 -6.03
CA TRP A 131 -9.45 -3.67 -6.85
C TRP A 131 -10.71 -3.84 -6.04
N LEU A 132 -11.86 -3.52 -6.62
CA LEU A 132 -13.15 -3.99 -6.13
C LEU A 132 -13.37 -5.39 -6.69
N THR A 133 -13.62 -6.37 -5.83
CA THR A 133 -13.86 -7.77 -6.21
C THR A 133 -15.27 -8.18 -5.88
N VAL A 134 -15.92 -8.87 -6.82
CA VAL A 134 -17.30 -9.38 -6.72
C VAL A 134 -17.30 -10.87 -7.04
N PRO A 135 -18.07 -11.74 -6.33
CA PRO A 135 -18.17 -13.15 -6.70
C PRO A 135 -18.65 -13.33 -8.15
N LYS A 136 -18.01 -14.25 -8.90
CA LYS A 136 -18.37 -14.50 -10.32
C LYS A 136 -19.79 -15.04 -10.53
N ASP A 137 -20.35 -15.67 -9.52
CA ASP A 137 -21.72 -16.19 -9.52
C ASP A 137 -22.80 -15.13 -9.24
N ARG A 138 -22.39 -13.89 -8.99
CA ARG A 138 -23.26 -12.76 -8.74
C ARG A 138 -22.98 -11.60 -9.69
N ARG A 139 -24.01 -10.84 -10.00
CA ARG A 139 -23.83 -9.57 -10.70
C ARG A 139 -23.44 -8.48 -9.73
N ILE A 140 -22.58 -7.56 -10.18
CA ILE A 140 -22.27 -6.37 -9.41
C ILE A 140 -23.57 -5.62 -9.08
N THR A 141 -23.79 -5.32 -7.80
CA THR A 141 -24.96 -4.53 -7.38
C THR A 141 -24.82 -3.08 -7.79
N SER A 142 -25.95 -2.36 -7.91
CA SER A 142 -25.93 -0.92 -8.21
C SER A 142 -25.12 -0.14 -7.18
N ALA A 143 -25.22 -0.51 -5.91
CA ALA A 143 -24.46 0.11 -4.82
C ALA A 143 -22.95 -0.12 -4.97
N ALA A 144 -22.53 -1.35 -5.27
CA ALA A 144 -21.11 -1.68 -5.49
C ALA A 144 -20.56 -0.96 -6.75
N LYS A 145 -21.38 -0.81 -7.79
CA LYS A 145 -20.99 -0.05 -8.98
C LYS A 145 -20.84 1.45 -8.69
N MET A 146 -21.77 2.04 -7.97
CA MET A 146 -21.66 3.45 -7.54
C MET A 146 -20.42 3.70 -6.68
N LEU A 147 -20.13 2.76 -5.77
CA LEU A 147 -18.90 2.82 -4.96
C LEU A 147 -17.65 2.77 -5.84
N LEU A 148 -17.61 1.85 -6.81
CA LEU A 148 -16.49 1.72 -7.74
C LEU A 148 -16.29 3.01 -8.55
N ASP A 149 -17.36 3.53 -9.15
CA ASP A 149 -17.32 4.76 -9.95
C ASP A 149 -16.84 5.95 -9.13
N TRP A 150 -17.31 6.06 -7.87
CA TRP A 150 -16.86 7.10 -6.94
C TRP A 150 -15.36 6.96 -6.61
N MET A 151 -14.91 5.75 -6.25
CA MET A 151 -13.50 5.51 -5.90
C MET A 151 -12.56 5.78 -7.08
N GLN A 152 -12.97 5.41 -8.30
CA GLN A 152 -12.17 5.67 -9.51
C GLN A 152 -12.08 7.18 -9.82
N ASN A 153 -13.15 7.93 -9.61
CA ASN A 153 -13.16 9.38 -9.78
C ASN A 153 -12.24 10.07 -8.77
N GLU A 154 -12.36 9.74 -7.48
CA GLU A 154 -11.47 10.26 -6.43
C GLU A 154 -10.00 9.95 -6.73
N ALA A 155 -9.69 8.69 -7.12
CA ALA A 155 -8.34 8.29 -7.49
C ALA A 155 -7.80 9.06 -8.72
N GLY A 156 -8.67 9.34 -9.71
CA GLY A 156 -8.30 10.09 -10.92
C GLY A 156 -8.05 11.57 -10.64
N ASP A 157 -8.73 12.17 -9.69
CA ASP A 157 -8.53 13.57 -9.30
C ASP A 157 -7.22 13.76 -8.52
N HIS A 158 -6.84 12.79 -7.69
CA HIS A 158 -5.54 12.79 -6.99
C HIS A 158 -4.35 12.69 -7.95
N GLN A 159 -4.46 11.93 -9.05
CA GLN A 159 -3.40 11.81 -10.06
C GLN A 159 -3.23 13.05 -10.94
N ARG A 160 -4.22 13.95 -10.98
CA ARG A 160 -4.19 15.20 -11.78
C ARG A 160 -3.73 16.41 -10.96
N GLY A 161 -3.63 16.29 -9.67
CA GLY A 161 -3.22 17.36 -8.75
C GLY A 161 -1.72 17.39 -8.43
N GLU A 162 -0.94 16.44 -8.98
CA GLU A 162 0.53 16.45 -9.00
C GLU A 162 1.02 17.04 -10.33
#